data_69ae10051b51f20649d68a3eb4952148
#
_entry.id   69ae10051b51f20649d68a3eb4952148
#
_cell.length_a   1.000
_cell.length_b   1.000
_cell.length_c   1.000
_cell.angle_alpha   90.00
_cell.angle_beta   90.00
_cell.angle_gamma   90.00
#
_symmetry.space_group_name_H-M   'P 1'
#
loop_
_entity.id
_entity.type
_entity.pdbx_description
1 polymer ?
#
loop_
_entity_poly.entity_id
_entity_poly.type
_entity_poly.pdbx_seq_one_letter_code
_entity_poly.pdbx_strand_id
1 'polypeptide(L)'
;MRFKKALKNLIFNVLQQVVNIIVNFIMPPILVSTFGSTLNGLVSTIRQIMQYVQLTGAGIAQASTFAMYKPIADKDYESLNGIYNATRNMFTRAGNVFSAITLLVAIIYPLTVHNQVDYSVAFALVLVIGISGASEFYLCGKYNALLSANQENYVVAI
;
A
#
# COMPACT_ATOMS: atom_id res chain seq x y z
N MET A 1 -1.73 -23.76 19.03
CA MET A 1 -2.43 -22.96 18.00
C MET A 1 -1.52 -21.96 17.28
N ARG A 2 -0.58 -21.27 17.94
CA ARG A 2 0.31 -20.24 17.35
C ARG A 2 1.20 -20.78 16.23
N PHE A 3 1.79 -21.98 16.38
CA PHE A 3 2.64 -22.59 15.35
C PHE A 3 1.95 -22.82 14.01
N LYS A 4 0.68 -23.29 14.03
CA LYS A 4 -0.11 -23.47 12.80
C LYS A 4 -0.38 -22.15 12.06
N LYS A 5 -0.65 -21.06 12.80
CA LYS A 5 -0.81 -19.72 12.21
C LYS A 5 0.51 -19.22 11.61
N ALA A 6 1.62 -19.39 12.33
CA ALA A 6 2.95 -19.01 11.83
C ALA A 6 3.33 -19.77 10.55
N LEU A 7 3.07 -21.08 10.49
CA LEU A 7 3.35 -21.88 9.30
C LEU A 7 2.47 -21.45 8.10
N LYS A 8 1.18 -21.18 8.35
CA LYS A 8 0.30 -20.63 7.31
C LYS A 8 0.81 -19.29 6.81
N ASN A 9 1.13 -18.36 7.71
CA ASN A 9 1.68 -17.06 7.33
C ASN A 9 2.94 -17.21 6.47
N LEU A 10 3.86 -18.12 6.85
CA LEU A 10 5.07 -18.39 6.07
C LEU A 10 4.74 -18.85 4.65
N ILE A 11 3.89 -19.88 4.52
CA ILE A 11 3.55 -20.46 3.22
C ILE A 11 2.88 -19.42 2.31
N PHE A 12 1.88 -18.68 2.82
CA PHE A 12 1.16 -17.69 2.03
C PHE A 12 2.04 -16.49 1.66
N ASN A 13 2.90 -16.03 2.57
CA ASN A 13 3.85 -14.96 2.26
C ASN A 13 4.87 -15.37 1.20
N VAL A 14 5.37 -16.62 1.25
CA VAL A 14 6.28 -17.15 0.23
C VAL A 14 5.57 -17.26 -1.13
N LEU A 15 4.35 -17.79 -1.15
CA LEU A 15 3.55 -17.88 -2.39
C LEU A 15 3.28 -16.48 -2.97
N GLN A 16 2.87 -15.52 -2.15
CA GLN A 16 2.66 -14.13 -2.57
C GLN A 16 3.95 -13.53 -3.14
N GLN A 17 5.09 -13.79 -2.49
CA GLN A 17 6.38 -13.28 -2.97
C GLN A 17 6.77 -13.90 -4.32
N VAL A 18 6.54 -15.19 -4.53
CA VAL A 18 6.79 -15.86 -5.81
C VAL A 18 5.91 -15.26 -6.92
N VAL A 19 4.61 -15.07 -6.66
CA VAL A 19 3.70 -14.41 -7.59
C VAL A 19 4.17 -12.99 -7.92
N ASN A 20 4.55 -12.20 -6.91
CA ASN A 20 5.07 -10.85 -7.11
C ASN A 20 6.35 -10.83 -7.96
N ILE A 21 7.27 -11.77 -7.74
CA ILE A 21 8.50 -11.88 -8.56
C ILE A 21 8.13 -12.17 -10.02
N ILE A 22 7.24 -13.12 -10.27
CA ILE A 22 6.80 -13.48 -11.62
C ILE A 22 6.15 -12.28 -12.31
N VAL A 23 5.21 -11.61 -11.63
CA VAL A 23 4.51 -10.44 -12.17
C VAL A 23 5.50 -9.30 -12.47
N ASN A 24 6.39 -8.99 -11.52
CA ASN A 24 7.38 -7.91 -11.70
C ASN A 24 8.44 -8.24 -12.76
N PHE A 25 8.66 -9.51 -13.10
CA PHE A 25 9.56 -9.90 -14.16
C PHE A 25 8.86 -9.85 -15.55
N ILE A 26 7.59 -10.25 -15.61
CA ILE A 26 6.82 -10.33 -16.87
C ILE A 26 6.25 -8.97 -17.29
N MET A 27 5.80 -8.15 -16.33
CA MET A 27 5.10 -6.89 -16.64
C MET A 27 5.95 -5.86 -17.40
N PRO A 28 7.22 -5.57 -17.03
CA PRO A 28 7.99 -4.56 -17.73
C PRO A 28 8.23 -4.86 -19.22
N PRO A 29 8.62 -6.10 -19.62
CA PRO A 29 8.75 -6.42 -21.05
C PRO A 29 7.45 -6.24 -21.83
N ILE A 30 6.29 -6.62 -21.26
CA ILE A 30 5.00 -6.43 -21.91
C ILE A 30 4.68 -4.93 -22.06
N LEU A 31 4.89 -4.15 -21.02
CA LEU A 31 4.66 -2.71 -21.07
C LEU A 31 5.57 -2.03 -22.10
N VAL A 32 6.83 -2.40 -22.14
CA VAL A 32 7.79 -1.84 -23.11
C VAL A 32 7.44 -2.23 -24.55
N SER A 33 7.06 -3.49 -24.79
CA SER A 33 6.71 -3.97 -26.14
C SER A 33 5.40 -3.37 -26.66
N THR A 34 4.45 -3.08 -25.77
CA THR A 34 3.12 -2.60 -26.15
C THR A 34 3.04 -1.08 -26.18
N PHE A 35 3.63 -0.39 -25.20
CA PHE A 35 3.49 1.04 -24.98
C PHE A 35 4.79 1.83 -25.11
N GLY A 36 5.90 1.15 -25.33
CA GLY A 36 7.23 1.75 -25.43
C GLY A 36 7.90 2.00 -24.08
N SER A 37 9.21 2.26 -24.15
CA SER A 37 10.05 2.48 -22.95
C SER A 37 9.69 3.75 -22.18
N THR A 38 9.22 4.78 -22.88
CA THR A 38 8.84 6.08 -22.28
C THR A 38 7.69 5.92 -21.28
N LEU A 39 6.60 5.24 -21.66
CA LEU A 39 5.48 5.00 -20.75
C LEU A 39 5.85 4.09 -19.59
N ASN A 40 6.66 3.06 -19.83
CA ASN A 40 7.16 2.21 -18.75
C ASN A 40 8.01 2.99 -17.75
N GLY A 41 8.88 3.86 -18.22
CA GLY A 41 9.67 4.76 -17.37
C GLY A 41 8.80 5.70 -16.54
N LEU A 42 7.79 6.30 -17.16
CA LEU A 42 6.83 7.18 -16.52
C LEU A 42 6.06 6.45 -15.39
N VAL A 43 5.49 5.28 -15.66
CA VAL A 43 4.79 4.45 -14.66
C VAL A 43 5.73 4.09 -13.51
N SER A 44 6.96 3.70 -13.79
CA SER A 44 7.96 3.35 -12.79
C SER A 44 8.30 4.53 -11.88
N THR A 45 8.48 5.72 -12.46
CA THR A 45 8.76 6.96 -11.72
C THR A 45 7.59 7.36 -10.83
N ILE A 46 6.36 7.33 -11.36
CA ILE A 46 5.16 7.63 -10.57
C ILE A 46 5.02 6.65 -9.39
N ARG A 47 5.21 5.35 -9.64
CA ARG A 47 5.17 4.33 -8.57
C ARG A 47 6.21 4.60 -7.49
N GLN A 48 7.43 4.97 -7.85
CA GLN A 48 8.48 5.30 -6.88
C GLN A 48 8.10 6.51 -6.02
N ILE A 49 7.60 7.58 -6.63
CA ILE A 49 7.15 8.77 -5.90
C ILE A 49 6.05 8.38 -4.90
N MET A 50 5.03 7.63 -5.35
CA MET A 50 3.93 7.19 -4.48
C MET A 50 4.40 6.27 -3.36
N GLN A 51 5.37 5.40 -3.63
CA GLN A 51 5.96 4.50 -2.64
C GLN A 51 6.65 5.26 -1.50
N TYR A 52 7.39 6.33 -1.80
CA TYR A 52 7.99 7.17 -0.76
C TYR A 52 6.93 7.81 0.14
N VAL A 53 5.82 8.26 -0.42
CA VAL A 53 4.71 8.82 0.38
C VAL A 53 4.05 7.73 1.24
N GLN A 54 3.91 6.51 0.73
CA GLN A 54 3.35 5.36 1.47
C GLN A 54 4.19 4.95 2.69
N LEU A 55 5.50 5.21 2.70
CA LEU A 55 6.37 4.90 3.86
C LEU A 55 5.88 5.58 5.15
N THR A 56 5.18 6.72 5.05
CA THR A 56 4.58 7.37 6.22
C THR A 56 3.53 6.50 6.92
N GLY A 57 2.82 5.64 6.16
CA GLY A 57 1.84 4.69 6.69
C GLY A 57 2.45 3.50 7.41
N ALA A 58 3.65 3.08 7.03
CA ALA A 58 4.31 1.90 7.61
C ALA A 58 4.55 2.07 9.12
N GLY A 59 4.98 3.25 9.56
CA GLY A 59 5.17 3.57 10.98
C GLY A 59 3.86 3.49 11.78
N ILE A 60 2.75 3.96 11.20
CA ILE A 60 1.42 3.90 11.82
C ILE A 60 0.99 2.43 11.99
N ALA A 61 1.15 1.61 10.95
CA ALA A 61 0.80 0.20 10.98
C ALA A 61 1.55 -0.54 12.09
N GLN A 62 2.86 -0.34 12.17
CA GLN A 62 3.71 -1.04 13.12
C GLN A 62 3.43 -0.61 14.57
N ALA A 63 3.33 0.69 14.84
CA ALA A 63 2.99 1.22 16.15
C ALA A 63 1.62 0.71 16.63
N SER A 64 0.62 0.72 15.75
CA SER A 64 -0.73 0.22 16.04
C SER A 64 -0.73 -1.28 16.33
N THR A 65 0.00 -2.07 15.56
CA THR A 65 0.14 -3.52 15.78
C THR A 65 0.72 -3.82 17.15
N PHE A 66 1.79 -3.13 17.56
CA PHE A 66 2.39 -3.31 18.88
C PHE A 66 1.45 -2.90 20.01
N ALA A 67 0.73 -1.79 19.86
CA ALA A 67 -0.24 -1.34 20.85
C ALA A 67 -1.38 -2.34 21.07
N MET A 68 -1.79 -3.07 20.02
CA MET A 68 -2.88 -4.06 20.08
C MET A 68 -2.47 -5.39 20.74
N TYR A 69 -1.17 -5.73 20.85
CA TYR A 69 -0.75 -7.04 21.37
C TYR A 69 -1.23 -7.30 22.79
N LYS A 70 -1.09 -6.34 23.70
CA LYS A 70 -1.50 -6.50 25.10
C LYS A 70 -3.02 -6.66 25.25
N PRO A 71 -3.86 -5.76 24.70
CA PRO A 71 -5.31 -5.92 24.75
C PRO A 71 -5.82 -7.24 24.16
N ILE A 72 -5.21 -7.71 23.07
CA ILE A 72 -5.56 -9.00 22.47
C ILE A 72 -5.22 -10.16 23.43
N ALA A 73 -4.05 -10.11 24.07
CA ALA A 73 -3.63 -11.15 25.01
C ALA A 73 -4.53 -11.20 26.27
N ASP A 74 -4.90 -10.03 26.79
CA ASP A 74 -5.71 -9.85 28.00
C ASP A 74 -7.22 -9.97 27.71
N LYS A 75 -7.63 -10.11 26.44
CA LYS A 75 -9.03 -10.09 25.96
C LYS A 75 -9.78 -8.82 26.36
N ASP A 76 -9.08 -7.72 26.48
CA ASP A 76 -9.63 -6.39 26.76
C ASP A 76 -10.13 -5.75 25.46
N TYR A 77 -11.39 -6.03 25.14
CA TYR A 77 -12.03 -5.54 23.90
C TYR A 77 -12.30 -4.03 23.92
N GLU A 78 -12.42 -3.43 25.11
CA GLU A 78 -12.64 -1.98 25.23
C GLU A 78 -11.39 -1.22 24.83
N SER A 79 -10.24 -1.54 25.42
CA SER A 79 -8.95 -0.98 25.05
C SER A 79 -8.58 -1.27 23.59
N LEU A 80 -8.85 -2.50 23.10
CA LEU A 80 -8.60 -2.88 21.71
C LEU A 80 -9.41 -2.01 20.75
N ASN A 81 -10.68 -1.76 21.04
CA ASN A 81 -11.54 -0.92 20.20
C ASN A 81 -11.08 0.56 20.22
N GLY A 82 -10.63 1.05 21.35
CA GLY A 82 -10.03 2.38 21.48
C GLY A 82 -8.79 2.53 20.59
N ILE A 83 -7.87 1.58 20.63
CA ILE A 83 -6.66 1.57 19.80
C ILE A 83 -7.02 1.43 18.31
N TYR A 84 -7.97 0.56 17.96
CA TYR A 84 -8.44 0.41 16.59
C TYR A 84 -9.01 1.72 16.01
N ASN A 85 -9.83 2.43 16.79
CA ASN A 85 -10.39 3.72 16.37
C ASN A 85 -9.30 4.79 16.22
N ALA A 86 -8.33 4.84 17.13
CA ALA A 86 -7.18 5.71 17.01
C ALA A 86 -6.37 5.40 15.75
N THR A 87 -6.09 4.13 15.48
CA THR A 87 -5.42 3.65 14.27
C THR A 87 -6.17 4.06 13.00
N ARG A 88 -7.48 3.85 12.96
CA ARG A 88 -8.34 4.29 11.85
C ARG A 88 -8.20 5.79 11.58
N ASN A 89 -8.24 6.61 12.62
CA ASN A 89 -8.11 8.06 12.49
C ASN A 89 -6.72 8.46 11.98
N MET A 90 -5.66 7.81 12.44
CA MET A 90 -4.30 8.05 11.96
C MET A 90 -4.15 7.68 10.48
N PHE A 91 -4.65 6.52 10.06
CA PHE A 91 -4.66 6.11 8.66
C PHE A 91 -5.50 7.05 7.78
N THR A 92 -6.66 7.51 8.25
CA THR A 92 -7.46 8.49 7.51
C THR A 92 -6.73 9.81 7.32
N ARG A 93 -6.05 10.31 8.36
CA ARG A 93 -5.24 11.54 8.25
C ARG A 93 -4.07 11.36 7.28
N ALA A 94 -3.34 10.24 7.38
CA ALA A 94 -2.27 9.92 6.45
C ALA A 94 -2.78 9.78 5.01
N GLY A 95 -3.94 9.15 4.83
CA GLY A 95 -4.63 9.05 3.53
C GLY A 95 -5.01 10.42 2.94
N ASN A 96 -5.47 11.36 3.77
CA ASN A 96 -5.76 12.72 3.30
C ASN A 96 -4.49 13.44 2.83
N VAL A 97 -3.39 13.30 3.57
CA VAL A 97 -2.08 13.86 3.17
C VAL A 97 -1.59 13.19 1.89
N PHE A 98 -1.67 11.86 1.81
CA PHE A 98 -1.32 11.11 0.60
C PHE A 98 -2.14 11.58 -0.61
N SER A 99 -3.45 11.72 -0.46
CA SER A 99 -4.34 12.16 -1.54
C SER A 99 -4.02 13.60 -1.99
N ALA A 100 -3.73 14.49 -1.04
CA ALA A 100 -3.32 15.87 -1.37
C ALA A 100 -1.99 15.89 -2.15
N ILE A 101 -0.99 15.12 -1.74
CA ILE A 101 0.29 14.98 -2.45
C ILE A 101 0.06 14.36 -3.83
N THR A 102 -0.79 13.33 -3.94
CA THR A 102 -1.13 12.71 -5.21
C THR A 102 -1.73 13.72 -6.19
N LEU A 103 -2.65 14.57 -5.74
CA LEU A 103 -3.25 15.61 -6.57
C LEU A 103 -2.21 16.64 -7.01
N LEU A 104 -1.30 17.07 -6.12
CA LEU A 104 -0.21 17.96 -6.48
C LEU A 104 0.71 17.33 -7.53
N VAL A 105 1.10 16.08 -7.35
CA VAL A 105 1.92 15.34 -8.33
C VAL A 105 1.17 15.17 -9.64
N ALA A 106 -0.14 14.90 -9.61
CA ALA A 106 -0.95 14.77 -10.82
C ALA A 106 -1.01 16.05 -11.65
N ILE A 107 -0.91 17.22 -11.04
CA ILE A 107 -0.89 18.51 -11.74
C ILE A 107 0.52 18.85 -12.22
N ILE A 108 1.53 18.70 -11.33
CA ILE A 108 2.89 19.18 -11.62
C ILE A 108 3.67 18.22 -12.51
N TYR A 109 3.59 16.92 -12.26
CA TYR A 109 4.42 15.94 -12.96
C TYR A 109 4.16 15.88 -14.47
N PRO A 110 2.90 15.91 -14.98
CA PRO A 110 2.65 15.94 -16.41
C PRO A 110 3.24 17.16 -17.12
N LEU A 111 3.37 18.30 -16.43
CA LEU A 111 4.01 19.50 -16.99
C LEU A 111 5.51 19.29 -17.28
N THR A 112 6.16 18.43 -16.49
CA THR A 112 7.60 18.14 -16.68
C THR A 112 7.88 17.14 -17.79
N VAL A 113 6.89 16.32 -18.15
CA VAL A 113 7.04 15.22 -19.14
C VAL A 113 6.23 15.44 -20.42
N HIS A 114 5.63 16.63 -20.61
CA HIS A 114 4.72 16.92 -21.73
C HIS A 114 5.36 16.75 -23.12
N ASN A 115 6.69 16.86 -23.22
CA ASN A 115 7.42 16.63 -24.47
C ASN A 115 7.56 15.14 -24.84
N GLN A 116 7.26 14.23 -23.92
CA GLN A 116 7.43 12.79 -24.10
C GLN A 116 6.10 12.03 -24.12
N VAL A 117 5.11 12.53 -23.39
CA VAL A 117 3.78 11.91 -23.24
C VAL A 117 2.74 13.02 -23.11
N ASP A 118 1.56 12.81 -23.71
CA ASP A 118 0.44 13.74 -23.58
C ASP A 118 0.09 13.99 -22.13
N TYR A 119 -0.17 15.26 -21.79
CA TYR A 119 -0.53 15.69 -20.45
C TYR A 119 -1.68 14.86 -19.86
N SER A 120 -2.73 14.61 -20.64
CA SER A 120 -3.91 13.86 -20.20
C SER A 120 -3.58 12.43 -19.82
N VAL A 121 -2.68 11.78 -20.54
CA VAL A 121 -2.25 10.40 -20.27
C VAL A 121 -1.41 10.36 -18.98
N ALA A 122 -0.45 11.27 -18.83
CA ALA A 122 0.38 11.34 -17.64
C ALA A 122 -0.46 11.67 -16.38
N PHE A 123 -1.40 12.62 -16.49
CA PHE A 123 -2.34 12.97 -15.43
C PHE A 123 -3.20 11.77 -15.01
N ALA A 124 -3.81 11.08 -15.98
CA ALA A 124 -4.64 9.90 -15.69
C ALA A 124 -3.84 8.77 -15.01
N LEU A 125 -2.59 8.53 -15.46
CA LEU A 125 -1.73 7.52 -14.85
C LEU A 125 -1.39 7.84 -13.39
N VAL A 126 -1.08 9.10 -13.07
CA VAL A 126 -0.82 9.51 -11.68
C VAL A 126 -2.07 9.30 -10.83
N LEU A 127 -3.26 9.65 -11.33
CA LEU A 127 -4.51 9.46 -10.58
C LEU A 127 -4.83 7.99 -10.35
N VAL A 128 -4.71 7.14 -11.37
CA VAL A 128 -4.99 5.69 -11.25
C VAL A 128 -4.05 5.04 -10.24
N ILE A 129 -2.75 5.33 -10.33
CA ILE A 129 -1.75 4.80 -9.39
C ILE A 129 -1.99 5.39 -7.99
N GLY A 130 -2.33 6.67 -7.90
CA GLY A 130 -2.62 7.35 -6.64
C GLY A 130 -3.89 6.81 -5.94
N ILE A 131 -4.95 6.54 -6.68
CA ILE A 131 -6.17 5.91 -6.13
C ILE A 131 -5.85 4.53 -5.55
N SER A 132 -5.04 3.75 -6.24
CA SER A 132 -4.57 2.46 -5.72
C SER A 132 -3.82 2.62 -4.39
N GLY A 133 -2.90 3.60 -4.29
CA GLY A 133 -2.18 3.91 -3.05
C GLY A 133 -3.09 4.45 -1.95
N ALA A 134 -4.06 5.31 -2.28
CA ALA A 134 -5.01 5.86 -1.32
C ALA A 134 -5.91 4.77 -0.71
N SER A 135 -6.29 3.75 -1.50
CA SER A 135 -7.09 2.63 -1.03
C SER A 135 -6.42 1.87 0.12
N GLU A 136 -5.11 1.77 0.12
CA GLU A 136 -4.34 1.16 1.21
C GLU A 136 -4.58 1.91 2.54
N PHE A 137 -4.55 3.24 2.52
CA PHE A 137 -4.78 4.05 3.72
C PHE A 137 -6.23 4.00 4.20
N TYR A 138 -7.20 4.15 3.31
CA TYR A 138 -8.60 4.27 3.71
C TYR A 138 -9.27 2.92 3.99
N LEU A 139 -8.91 1.89 3.24
CA LEU A 139 -9.57 0.59 3.30
C LEU A 139 -8.73 -0.47 4.03
N CYS A 140 -7.46 -0.66 3.63
CA CYS A 140 -6.68 -1.83 4.02
C CYS A 140 -5.87 -1.63 5.31
N GLY A 141 -5.20 -0.49 5.49
CA GLY A 141 -4.16 -0.31 6.51
C GLY A 141 -4.59 -0.61 7.94
N LYS A 142 -5.78 -0.17 8.35
CA LYS A 142 -6.32 -0.44 9.70
C LYS A 142 -6.61 -1.92 9.95
N TYR A 143 -7.08 -2.64 8.93
CA TYR A 143 -7.35 -4.07 9.02
C TYR A 143 -6.06 -4.88 8.98
N ASN A 144 -5.10 -4.46 8.16
CA ASN A 144 -3.77 -5.08 8.11
C ASN A 144 -3.06 -4.99 9.47
N ALA A 145 -3.15 -3.86 10.17
CA ALA A 145 -2.60 -3.69 11.51
C ALA A 145 -3.26 -4.65 12.52
N LEU A 146 -4.60 -4.80 12.48
CA LEU A 146 -5.34 -5.69 13.36
C LEU A 146 -5.04 -7.17 13.09
N LEU A 147 -5.02 -7.58 11.80
CA LEU A 147 -4.71 -8.95 11.40
C LEU A 147 -3.26 -9.32 11.74
N SER A 148 -2.34 -8.37 11.58
CA SER A 148 -0.94 -8.55 12.00
C SER A 148 -0.81 -8.74 13.49
N ALA A 149 -1.54 -7.95 14.29
CA ALA A 149 -1.56 -8.10 15.74
C ALA A 149 -2.13 -9.47 16.20
N ASN A 150 -3.10 -10.01 15.47
CA ASN A 150 -3.70 -11.32 15.71
C ASN A 150 -2.92 -12.50 15.08
N GLN A 151 -1.78 -12.22 14.44
CA GLN A 151 -0.96 -13.20 13.70
C GLN A 151 -1.73 -13.92 12.56
N GLU A 152 -2.61 -13.19 11.88
CA GLU A 152 -3.46 -13.70 10.79
C GLU A 152 -3.14 -13.05 9.44
N ASN A 153 -1.86 -12.72 9.19
CA ASN A 153 -1.40 -12.07 7.97
C ASN A 153 -1.71 -12.90 6.69
N TYR A 154 -1.89 -14.22 6.82
CA TYR A 154 -2.28 -15.05 5.68
C TYR A 154 -3.62 -14.64 5.05
N VAL A 155 -4.50 -13.95 5.80
CA VAL A 155 -5.77 -13.44 5.27
C VAL A 155 -5.53 -12.26 4.31
N VAL A 156 -4.47 -11.52 4.50
CA VAL A 156 -4.08 -10.38 3.64
C VAL A 156 -3.34 -10.86 2.39
N ALA A 157 -2.72 -12.04 2.46
CA ALA A 157 -1.93 -12.61 1.38
C ALA A 157 -2.77 -13.39 0.33
N ILE A 158 -4.08 -13.51 0.54
CA ILE A 158 -5.03 -14.12 -0.40
C ILE A 158 -5.63 -13.05 -1.29
#